data_e2e2630e13ac8cc47a931fac921905ec
#
_entry.id   e2e2630e13ac8cc47a931fac921905ec
#
_cell.length_a   1.000
_cell.length_b   1.000
_cell.length_c   1.000
_cell.angle_alpha   90.00
_cell.angle_beta   90.00
_cell.angle_gamma   90.00
#
_symmetry.space_group_name_H-M   'P 1'
#
loop_
_entity.id
_entity.type
_entity.pdbx_description
1 polymer ?
#
loop_
_entity_poly.entity_id
_entity_poly.type
_entity_poly.pdbx_seq_one_letter_code
_entity_poly.pdbx_strand_id
1 'polypeptide(L)' 'MLDVKELANKADVIIDGYAFFKHESGVRVLNLNNTAHAAVFSRKNEVLETTMDDIEIAIVRDYL' A
#
# COMPACT_ATOMS: atom_id res chain seq x y z
N MET A 1 -11.97 -14.82 -1.22
CA MET A 1 -12.26 -13.42 -1.60
C MET A 1 -11.75 -12.47 -0.51
N LEU A 2 -11.07 -11.40 -0.90
CA LEU A 2 -10.59 -10.41 0.06
C LEU A 2 -11.75 -9.57 0.59
N ASP A 3 -11.85 -9.46 1.90
CA ASP A 3 -12.80 -8.55 2.53
C ASP A 3 -12.10 -7.19 2.71
N VAL A 4 -12.45 -6.23 1.84
CA VAL A 4 -11.84 -4.90 1.83
C VAL A 4 -12.07 -4.16 3.15
N LYS A 5 -13.23 -4.31 3.76
CA LYS A 5 -13.52 -3.70 5.05
C LYS A 5 -12.60 -4.23 6.15
N GLU A 6 -12.39 -5.53 6.17
CA GLU A 6 -11.53 -6.15 7.15
C GLU A 6 -10.08 -5.74 6.96
N LEU A 7 -9.62 -5.68 5.70
CA LEU A 7 -8.28 -5.20 5.38
C LEU A 7 -8.10 -3.74 5.78
N ALA A 8 -9.08 -2.90 5.49
CA ALA A 8 -9.04 -1.49 5.85
C ALA A 8 -8.98 -1.31 7.37
N ASN A 9 -9.72 -2.12 8.12
CA ASN A 9 -9.71 -2.05 9.58
C ASN A 9 -8.37 -2.45 10.19
N LYS A 10 -7.57 -3.24 9.50
CA LYS A 10 -6.25 -3.67 9.96
C LYS A 10 -5.14 -2.71 9.54
N ALA A 11 -5.42 -1.77 8.65
CA ALA A 11 -4.42 -0.82 8.18
C ALA A 11 -4.05 0.16 9.29
N ASP A 12 -2.78 0.56 9.33
CA ASP A 12 -2.32 1.59 10.26
C ASP A 12 -2.83 2.97 9.85
N VAL A 13 -2.88 3.21 8.53
CA VAL A 13 -3.36 4.48 7.97
C VAL A 13 -4.05 4.19 6.65
N ILE A 14 -5.10 4.97 6.36
CA ILE A 14 -5.76 4.95 5.05
C ILE A 14 -5.72 6.37 4.50
N ILE A 15 -5.15 6.54 3.32
CA ILE A 15 -5.05 7.83 2.65
C ILE A 15 -5.49 7.66 1.21
N ASP A 16 -6.50 8.43 0.79
CA ASP A 16 -6.94 8.52 -0.61
C ASP A 16 -7.23 7.15 -1.25
N GLY A 17 -7.82 6.25 -0.48
CA GLY A 17 -8.17 4.91 -0.95
C GLY A 17 -7.03 3.90 -0.91
N TYR A 18 -5.89 4.28 -0.37
CA TYR A 18 -4.76 3.38 -0.16
C TYR A 18 -4.61 3.04 1.32
N ALA A 19 -4.50 1.76 1.62
CA ALA A 19 -4.25 1.28 2.98
C ALA A 19 -2.77 1.01 3.17
N PHE A 20 -2.21 1.54 4.25
CA PHE A 20 -0.78 1.42 4.57
C PHE A 20 -0.63 0.54 5.81
N PHE A 21 0.17 -0.52 5.67
CA PHE A 21 0.43 -1.49 6.75
C PHE A 21 1.92 -1.43 7.07
N LYS A 22 2.25 -0.97 8.26
CA LYS A 22 3.65 -0.93 8.71
C LYS A 22 4.09 -2.31 9.18
N HIS A 23 5.31 -2.69 8.86
CA HIS A 23 5.94 -3.89 9.39
C HIS A 23 7.46 -3.67 9.49
N GLU A 24 8.16 -4.66 10.05
CA GLU A 24 9.59 -4.52 10.37
C GLU A 24 10.46 -4.12 9.18
N SER A 25 10.17 -4.66 8.01
CA SER A 25 10.98 -4.43 6.82
C SER A 25 10.54 -3.20 6.01
N GLY A 26 9.49 -2.51 6.42
CA GLY A 26 9.03 -1.33 5.71
C GLY A 26 7.53 -1.12 5.76
N VAL A 27 6.92 -0.80 4.61
CA VAL A 27 5.49 -0.51 4.50
C VAL A 27 4.89 -1.28 3.34
N ARG A 28 3.77 -1.91 3.60
CA ARG A 28 2.95 -2.54 2.56
C ARG A 28 1.77 -1.62 2.25
N VAL A 29 1.49 -1.42 0.97
CA VAL A 29 0.41 -0.55 0.51
C VAL A 29 -0.54 -1.35 -0.37
N LEU A 30 -1.84 -1.15 -0.15
CA LEU A 30 -2.88 -1.81 -0.93
C LEU A 30 -3.87 -0.77 -1.45
N ASN A 31 -4.17 -0.84 -2.75
CA ASN A 31 -5.23 -0.03 -3.33
C ASN A 31 -6.58 -0.65 -2.98
N LEU A 32 -7.36 0.01 -2.12
CA LEU A 32 -8.66 -0.50 -1.66
C LEU A 32 -9.72 -0.53 -2.78
N ASN A 33 -9.54 0.29 -3.81
CA ASN A 33 -10.45 0.31 -4.97
C ASN A 33 -10.11 -0.77 -6.01
N ASN A 34 -8.89 -1.28 -5.97
CA ASN A 34 -8.44 -2.36 -6.84
C ASN A 34 -7.38 -3.18 -6.10
N THR A 35 -7.82 -4.20 -5.39
CA THR A 35 -6.96 -5.00 -4.50
C THR A 35 -5.91 -5.83 -5.23
N ALA A 36 -5.97 -5.90 -6.57
CA ALA A 36 -4.90 -6.50 -7.35
C ALA A 36 -3.65 -5.61 -7.40
N HIS A 37 -3.79 -4.31 -7.07
CA HIS A 37 -2.69 -3.34 -7.07
C HIS A 37 -2.16 -3.15 -5.66
N ALA A 38 -0.95 -3.62 -5.42
CA ALA A 38 -0.29 -3.53 -4.13
C ALA A 38 1.20 -3.24 -4.32
N ALA A 39 1.86 -2.77 -3.27
CA ALA A 39 3.28 -2.52 -3.29
C ALA A 39 3.88 -2.73 -1.90
N VAL A 40 5.15 -3.11 -1.87
CA VAL A 40 5.94 -3.20 -0.63
C VAL A 40 7.13 -2.28 -0.77
N PHE A 41 7.29 -1.39 0.20
CA PHE A 41 8.40 -0.43 0.24
C PHE A 41 9.33 -0.76 1.40
N SER A 42 10.63 -0.57 1.17
CA SER A 42 11.62 -0.68 2.24
C SER A 42 11.51 0.49 3.21
N ARG A 43 12.25 0.44 4.32
CA ARG A 43 12.35 1.55 5.27
C ARG A 43 12.92 2.82 4.63
N LYS A 44 13.63 2.68 3.52
CA LYS A 44 14.18 3.80 2.75
C LYS A 44 13.29 4.23 1.61
N ASN A 45 12.04 3.74 1.60
CA ASN A 45 11.03 4.05 0.58
C ASN A 45 11.40 3.55 -0.82
N GLU A 46 12.20 2.50 -0.90
CA GLU A 46 12.50 1.81 -2.15
C GLU A 46 11.45 0.75 -2.42
N VAL A 47 11.01 0.64 -3.66
CA VAL A 47 10.05 -0.39 -4.06
C VAL A 47 10.73 -1.75 -4.06
N LEU A 48 10.27 -2.67 -3.22
CA LEU A 48 10.77 -4.04 -3.16
C LEU A 48 9.96 -4.97 -4.04
N GLU A 49 8.65 -4.75 -4.09
CA GLU A 49 7.72 -5.59 -4.84
C GLU A 49 6.49 -4.75 -5.16
N THR A 50 5.95 -4.87 -6.37
CA THR A 50 4.74 -4.13 -6.71
C THR A 50 4.01 -4.73 -7.91
N THR A 51 2.67 -4.58 -7.89
CA THR A 51 1.80 -4.78 -9.04
C THR A 51 1.18 -3.46 -9.49
N MET A 52 1.58 -2.34 -8.86
CA MET A 52 1.15 -0.99 -9.24
C MET A 52 1.96 -0.49 -10.43
N ASP A 53 1.35 0.43 -11.21
CA ASP A 53 2.07 1.11 -12.29
C ASP A 53 2.89 2.29 -11.73
N ASP A 54 3.68 2.94 -12.58
CA ASP A 54 4.54 4.04 -12.18
C ASP A 54 3.77 5.24 -11.62
N ILE A 55 2.57 5.46 -12.11
CA ILE A 55 1.72 6.57 -11.66
C ILE A 55 1.27 6.33 -10.22
N GLU A 56 0.78 5.13 -9.92
CA GLU A 56 0.38 4.77 -8.55
C GLU A 56 1.55 4.78 -7.59
N ILE A 57 2.70 4.29 -8.02
CA ILE A 57 3.92 4.30 -7.19
C ILE A 57 4.29 5.74 -6.81
N ALA A 58 4.22 6.67 -7.77
CA ALA A 58 4.50 8.07 -7.51
C ALA A 58 3.52 8.68 -6.49
N ILE A 59 2.24 8.38 -6.63
CA ILE A 59 1.20 8.86 -5.72
C ILE A 59 1.45 8.34 -4.30
N VAL A 60 1.66 7.05 -4.16
CA VAL A 60 1.87 6.40 -2.86
C VAL A 60 3.14 6.90 -2.20
N ARG A 61 4.20 7.05 -2.97
CA ARG A 61 5.49 7.52 -2.47
C ARG A 61 5.40 8.91 -1.84
N ASP A 62 4.54 9.77 -2.37
CA ASP A 62 4.32 11.10 -1.81
C ASP A 62 3.72 11.06 -0.41
N TYR A 63 3.08 9.95 -0.03
CA TYR A 63 2.51 9.77 1.30
C TYR A 63 3.49 9.14 2.31
N LEU A 64 4.61 8.66 1.85
CA LEU A 64 5.59 7.97 2.71
C LEU A 64 6.61 8.95 3.37
#